data_03ffaf25fbbb6b670931ee222de84bee
#
_entry.id   03ffaf25fbbb6b670931ee222de84bee
#
_cell.length_a   1.000
_cell.length_b   1.000
_cell.length_c   1.000
_cell.angle_alpha   90.00
_cell.angle_beta   90.00
_cell.angle_gamma   90.00
#
_symmetry.space_group_name_H-M   'P 1'
#
loop_
_entity.id
_entity.type
_entity.pdbx_description
1 polymer ?
#
loop_
_entity_poly.entity_id
_entity_poly.type
_entity_poly.pdbx_seq_one_letter_code
_entity_poly.pdbx_strand_id
1 'polypeptide(L)'
;MSYTAYHGGMESRRWFVLAACTFLTAGRAQIIEFESAGLKYKTLTHNGVTIMFASLPTHVRDYAILQVAISNGSPVSWAIRPEDFRFERQDGPAIRALPARTVVNTLMEKASRGDVIKLIAAYEAGLYGNAQVRSTNGYESRRQNALAEVGSTKLKAAAAASAIAMVATKLFPGQSTDGAVFYPNQGKPLGAGRLVVNAAGETFDFPVEAELHGSHTN
;
A
#
# COMPACT_ATOMS: atom_id res chain seq x y z
N MET A 1 49.83 80.66 -16.80
CA MET A 1 48.54 80.47 -16.18
C MET A 1 47.76 79.46 -17.00
N SER A 2 47.78 78.17 -16.56
CA SER A 2 47.24 77.04 -17.29
C SER A 2 46.03 76.54 -16.54
N TYR A 3 44.88 76.50 -17.17
CA TYR A 3 43.68 75.89 -16.66
C TYR A 3 43.58 74.48 -17.25
N THR A 4 43.59 73.46 -16.37
CA THR A 4 43.41 72.07 -16.74
C THR A 4 41.94 71.69 -16.47
N ALA A 5 41.23 71.31 -17.49
CA ALA A 5 39.86 70.80 -17.41
C ALA A 5 39.86 69.32 -17.02
N TYR A 6 39.14 69.00 -15.98
CA TYR A 6 38.87 67.60 -15.58
C TYR A 6 37.61 67.12 -16.25
N HIS A 7 37.74 66.08 -17.08
CA HIS A 7 36.62 65.28 -17.61
C HIS A 7 36.25 64.21 -16.62
N GLY A 8 35.07 64.28 -16.04
CA GLY A 8 34.47 63.23 -15.24
C GLY A 8 33.83 62.19 -16.13
N GLY A 9 34.41 61.01 -16.11
CA GLY A 9 33.84 59.85 -16.74
C GLY A 9 32.67 59.27 -15.92
N MET A 10 31.52 59.19 -16.54
CA MET A 10 30.30 58.60 -15.97
C MET A 10 30.33 57.09 -16.20
N GLU A 11 30.71 56.36 -15.16
CA GLU A 11 30.69 54.90 -15.20
C GLU A 11 29.24 54.39 -15.08
N SER A 12 28.73 53.84 -16.15
CA SER A 12 27.45 53.13 -16.19
C SER A 12 27.54 51.82 -15.44
N ARG A 13 27.03 51.79 -14.18
CA ARG A 13 26.82 50.54 -13.42
C ARG A 13 25.75 49.68 -14.10
N ARG A 14 26.17 48.72 -14.91
CA ARG A 14 25.33 47.64 -15.42
C ARG A 14 24.95 46.73 -14.26
N TRP A 15 23.71 46.86 -13.81
CA TRP A 15 23.10 45.92 -12.88
C TRP A 15 22.79 44.62 -13.65
N PHE A 16 23.62 43.59 -13.44
CA PHE A 16 23.30 42.25 -13.83
C PHE A 16 22.26 41.69 -12.84
N VAL A 17 20.99 41.70 -13.20
CA VAL A 17 19.95 40.95 -12.51
C VAL A 17 20.14 39.49 -12.94
N LEU A 18 20.80 38.71 -12.10
CA LEU A 18 20.82 37.24 -12.22
C LEU A 18 19.43 36.75 -11.80
N ALA A 19 18.56 36.49 -12.77
CA ALA A 19 17.33 35.76 -12.59
C ALA A 19 17.70 34.32 -12.32
N ALA A 20 17.81 33.92 -11.05
CA ALA A 20 17.91 32.54 -10.61
C ALA A 20 16.55 31.88 -10.87
N CYS A 21 16.38 31.27 -12.06
CA CYS A 21 15.31 30.32 -12.32
C CYS A 21 15.52 29.10 -11.43
N THR A 22 14.94 29.12 -10.23
CA THR A 22 14.74 27.92 -9.44
C THR A 22 13.74 27.04 -10.18
N PHE A 23 14.25 26.08 -10.95
CA PHE A 23 13.46 24.95 -11.43
C PHE A 23 13.03 24.15 -10.19
N LEU A 24 11.83 24.41 -9.69
CA LEU A 24 11.12 23.47 -8.84
C LEU A 24 10.84 22.24 -9.71
N THR A 25 11.74 21.29 -9.71
CA THR A 25 11.43 19.93 -10.16
C THR A 25 10.39 19.39 -9.20
N ALA A 26 9.12 19.48 -9.57
CA ALA A 26 8.06 18.71 -8.93
C ALA A 26 8.49 17.24 -9.07
N GLY A 27 9.09 16.69 -8.01
CA GLY A 27 9.48 15.29 -7.95
C GLY A 27 8.23 14.46 -8.16
N ARG A 28 8.06 13.91 -9.36
CA ARG A 28 7.02 12.91 -9.60
C ARG A 28 7.33 11.76 -8.66
N ALA A 29 6.41 11.44 -7.77
CA ALA A 29 6.51 10.29 -6.93
C ALA A 29 6.70 9.05 -7.82
N GLN A 30 7.82 8.37 -7.65
CA GLN A 30 8.20 7.22 -8.47
C GLN A 30 7.75 5.94 -7.77
N ILE A 31 7.11 5.05 -8.52
CA ILE A 31 6.82 3.70 -8.05
C ILE A 31 8.12 2.91 -8.06
N ILE A 32 8.46 2.32 -6.94
CA ILE A 32 9.59 1.42 -6.77
C ILE A 32 9.04 0.01 -6.70
N GLU A 33 9.59 -0.89 -7.51
CA GLU A 33 9.25 -2.31 -7.53
C GLU A 33 10.43 -3.12 -7.01
N PHE A 34 10.14 -4.12 -6.18
CA PHE A 34 11.14 -5.06 -5.68
C PHE A 34 10.50 -6.40 -5.36
N GLU A 35 11.31 -7.43 -5.24
CA GLU A 35 10.87 -8.76 -4.85
C GLU A 35 11.40 -9.12 -3.46
N SER A 36 10.54 -9.69 -2.62
CA SER A 36 10.90 -10.20 -1.30
C SER A 36 10.06 -11.43 -0.96
N ALA A 37 10.71 -12.51 -0.54
CA ALA A 37 10.09 -13.79 -0.21
C ALA A 37 9.13 -14.32 -1.30
N GLY A 38 9.49 -14.14 -2.58
CA GLY A 38 8.70 -14.57 -3.73
C GLY A 38 7.47 -13.71 -4.03
N LEU A 39 7.31 -12.58 -3.34
CA LEU A 39 6.25 -11.60 -3.62
C LEU A 39 6.84 -10.36 -4.29
N LYS A 40 6.16 -9.88 -5.34
CA LYS A 40 6.50 -8.63 -6.02
C LYS A 40 5.78 -7.47 -5.36
N TYR A 41 6.55 -6.60 -4.74
CA TYR A 41 6.07 -5.40 -4.07
C TYR A 41 6.15 -4.19 -4.97
N LYS A 42 5.12 -3.35 -4.90
CA LYS A 42 5.12 -1.99 -5.45
C LYS A 42 4.99 -1.01 -4.30
N THR A 43 5.82 0.02 -4.27
CA THR A 43 5.78 1.06 -3.25
C THR A 43 5.78 2.44 -3.87
N LEU A 44 5.06 3.35 -3.27
CA LEU A 44 4.95 4.75 -3.66
C LEU A 44 4.96 5.61 -2.41
N THR A 45 5.81 6.63 -2.41
CA THR A 45 5.85 7.62 -1.33
C THR A 45 5.41 8.98 -1.87
N HIS A 46 4.44 9.60 -1.22
CA HIS A 46 3.95 10.92 -1.54
C HIS A 46 3.69 11.71 -0.26
N ASN A 47 4.23 12.92 -0.16
CA ASN A 47 4.07 13.83 1.00
C ASN A 47 4.36 13.17 2.37
N GLY A 48 5.39 12.32 2.43
CA GLY A 48 5.77 11.60 3.65
C GLY A 48 4.92 10.36 3.97
N VAL A 49 3.90 10.07 3.17
CA VAL A 49 3.11 8.84 3.29
C VAL A 49 3.66 7.81 2.32
N THR A 50 3.95 6.61 2.81
CA THR A 50 4.39 5.49 1.98
C THR A 50 3.33 4.41 1.99
N ILE A 51 2.92 3.98 0.80
CA ILE A 51 2.03 2.83 0.61
C ILE A 51 2.79 1.78 -0.18
N MET A 52 2.71 0.55 0.29
CA MET A 52 3.31 -0.61 -0.34
C MET A 52 2.29 -1.74 -0.41
N PHE A 53 2.32 -2.51 -1.48
CA PHE A 53 1.49 -3.70 -1.61
C PHE A 53 2.14 -4.79 -2.45
N ALA A 54 1.66 -6.03 -2.26
CA ALA A 54 1.92 -7.17 -3.12
C ALA A 54 0.64 -7.97 -3.31
N SER A 55 0.43 -8.50 -4.51
CA SER A 55 -0.62 -9.49 -4.78
C SER A 55 -0.22 -10.81 -4.15
N LEU A 56 -1.14 -11.42 -3.39
CA LEU A 56 -0.93 -12.79 -2.92
C LEU A 56 -1.41 -13.77 -3.99
N PRO A 57 -0.61 -14.80 -4.32
CA PRO A 57 -0.98 -15.80 -5.34
C PRO A 57 -2.18 -16.63 -4.90
N THR A 58 -2.51 -16.60 -3.62
CA THR A 58 -3.58 -17.39 -3.02
C THR A 58 -4.85 -16.56 -2.92
N HIS A 59 -5.94 -17.09 -3.43
CA HIS A 59 -7.29 -16.59 -3.20
C HIS A 59 -8.00 -17.45 -2.13
N VAL A 60 -8.82 -16.82 -1.32
CA VAL A 60 -9.62 -17.49 -0.29
C VAL A 60 -11.09 -17.34 -0.66
N ARG A 61 -11.76 -18.47 -0.98
CA ARG A 61 -13.12 -18.45 -1.50
C ARG A 61 -13.27 -17.51 -2.70
N ASP A 62 -14.14 -16.51 -2.56
CA ASP A 62 -14.47 -15.53 -3.59
C ASP A 62 -13.55 -14.29 -3.52
N TYR A 63 -12.55 -14.29 -2.66
CA TYR A 63 -11.70 -13.13 -2.42
C TYR A 63 -10.32 -13.25 -3.06
N ALA A 64 -9.94 -12.24 -3.83
CA ALA A 64 -8.54 -11.95 -4.10
C ALA A 64 -7.96 -11.13 -2.93
N ILE A 65 -6.67 -11.31 -2.65
CA ILE A 65 -6.03 -10.73 -1.47
C ILE A 65 -4.80 -9.93 -1.89
N LEU A 66 -4.68 -8.71 -1.40
CA LEU A 66 -3.43 -7.95 -1.44
C LEU A 66 -2.88 -7.82 -0.02
N GLN A 67 -1.60 -8.09 0.15
CA GLN A 67 -0.86 -7.68 1.33
C GLN A 67 -0.51 -6.20 1.18
N VAL A 68 -0.81 -5.39 2.18
CA VAL A 68 -0.52 -3.96 2.18
C VAL A 68 0.27 -3.56 3.41
N ALA A 69 1.11 -2.55 3.26
CA ALA A 69 1.78 -1.90 4.37
C ALA A 69 1.78 -0.38 4.14
N ILE A 70 1.54 0.37 5.19
CA ILE A 70 1.37 1.82 5.15
C ILE A 70 2.22 2.45 6.26
N SER A 71 2.99 3.47 5.92
CA SER A 71 3.77 4.24 6.88
C SER A 71 3.40 5.72 6.79
N ASN A 72 3.21 6.34 7.96
CA ASN A 72 2.96 7.77 8.09
C ASN A 72 4.23 8.51 8.50
N GLY A 73 5.04 8.93 7.54
CA GLY A 73 6.15 9.85 7.75
C GLY A 73 5.75 11.34 7.65
N SER A 74 4.45 11.64 7.46
CA SER A 74 3.95 13.01 7.46
C SER A 74 3.82 13.56 8.89
N PRO A 75 3.76 14.91 9.08
CA PRO A 75 3.64 15.50 10.41
C PRO A 75 2.22 15.43 10.99
N VAL A 76 1.23 14.95 10.23
CA VAL A 76 -0.18 14.92 10.64
C VAL A 76 -0.69 13.49 10.83
N SER A 77 -1.64 13.32 11.76
CA SER A 77 -2.33 12.05 11.95
C SER A 77 -3.50 11.93 10.98
N TRP A 78 -3.70 10.75 10.42
CA TRP A 78 -4.82 10.44 9.54
C TRP A 78 -5.28 8.99 9.73
N ALA A 79 -6.45 8.65 9.20
CA ALA A 79 -7.00 7.32 9.28
C ALA A 79 -6.96 6.64 7.92
N ILE A 80 -6.75 5.32 7.93
CA ILE A 80 -6.81 4.45 6.77
C ILE A 80 -7.75 3.29 7.04
N ARG A 81 -8.52 2.90 6.06
CA ARG A 81 -9.49 1.80 6.12
C ARG A 81 -9.33 0.90 4.91
N PRO A 82 -9.73 -0.38 4.99
CA PRO A 82 -9.73 -1.26 3.83
C PRO A 82 -10.47 -0.66 2.62
N GLU A 83 -11.58 0.03 2.85
CA GLU A 83 -12.43 0.62 1.81
C GLU A 83 -11.77 1.77 1.05
N ASP A 84 -10.68 2.32 1.58
CA ASP A 84 -9.89 3.36 0.91
C ASP A 84 -9.05 2.77 -0.24
N PHE A 85 -8.95 1.43 -0.31
CA PHE A 85 -8.30 0.69 -1.39
C PHE A 85 -9.32 0.29 -2.45
N ARG A 86 -9.20 0.86 -3.65
CA ARG A 86 -10.06 0.58 -4.80
C ARG A 86 -9.23 -0.02 -5.92
N PHE A 87 -9.68 -1.13 -6.47
CA PHE A 87 -9.08 -1.72 -7.66
C PHE A 87 -9.93 -1.41 -8.88
N GLU A 88 -9.35 -0.68 -9.83
CA GLU A 88 -9.94 -0.33 -11.12
C GLU A 88 -9.47 -1.35 -12.15
N ARG A 89 -10.36 -2.24 -12.57
CA ARG A 89 -10.03 -3.25 -13.58
C ARG A 89 -9.90 -2.60 -14.94
N GLN A 90 -9.02 -3.16 -15.77
CA GLN A 90 -8.93 -2.77 -17.18
C GLN A 90 -10.22 -3.10 -17.92
N ASP A 91 -10.77 -4.30 -17.66
CA ASP A 91 -11.95 -4.83 -18.34
C ASP A 91 -13.06 -5.12 -17.31
N GLY A 92 -13.67 -4.08 -16.76
CA GLY A 92 -14.77 -4.29 -15.81
C GLY A 92 -14.94 -3.18 -14.78
N PRO A 93 -15.93 -3.33 -13.90
CA PRO A 93 -16.21 -2.34 -12.88
C PRO A 93 -15.11 -2.30 -11.83
N ALA A 94 -14.89 -1.12 -11.25
CA ALA A 94 -14.02 -0.97 -10.10
C ALA A 94 -14.59 -1.71 -8.89
N ILE A 95 -13.71 -2.33 -8.11
CA ILE A 95 -14.07 -3.02 -6.86
C ILE A 95 -13.34 -2.39 -5.69
N ARG A 96 -13.99 -2.34 -4.53
CA ARG A 96 -13.38 -1.89 -3.28
C ARG A 96 -13.05 -3.06 -2.39
N ALA A 97 -11.98 -2.92 -1.62
CA ALA A 97 -11.70 -3.87 -0.57
C ALA A 97 -12.81 -3.86 0.49
N LEU A 98 -13.08 -5.02 1.05
CA LEU A 98 -14.12 -5.19 2.05
C LEU A 98 -13.60 -4.88 3.45
N PRO A 99 -14.48 -4.38 4.35
CA PRO A 99 -14.17 -4.30 5.78
C PRO A 99 -13.79 -5.68 6.33
N ALA A 100 -12.79 -5.72 7.20
CA ALA A 100 -12.33 -6.96 7.84
C ALA A 100 -13.49 -7.75 8.47
N ARG A 101 -14.42 -7.07 9.12
CA ARG A 101 -15.60 -7.68 9.76
C ARG A 101 -16.48 -8.45 8.76
N THR A 102 -16.68 -7.92 7.57
CA THR A 102 -17.48 -8.58 6.51
C THR A 102 -16.84 -9.90 6.09
N VAL A 103 -15.52 -9.89 5.87
CA VAL A 103 -14.76 -11.08 5.49
C VAL A 103 -14.81 -12.14 6.60
N VAL A 104 -14.54 -11.73 7.85
CA VAL A 104 -14.57 -12.61 9.02
C VAL A 104 -15.95 -13.26 9.18
N ASN A 105 -17.04 -12.50 9.09
CA ASN A 105 -18.40 -13.04 9.20
C ASN A 105 -18.69 -14.06 8.09
N THR A 106 -18.33 -13.77 6.85
CA THR A 106 -18.50 -14.72 5.73
C THR A 106 -17.76 -16.03 5.99
N LEU A 107 -16.54 -15.96 6.52
CA LEU A 107 -15.73 -17.15 6.82
C LEU A 107 -16.29 -17.93 8.03
N MET A 108 -16.84 -17.24 9.03
CA MET A 108 -17.56 -17.91 10.14
C MET A 108 -18.74 -18.75 9.65
N GLU A 109 -19.42 -18.29 8.61
CA GLU A 109 -20.58 -19.00 8.07
C GLU A 109 -20.21 -20.14 7.11
N LYS A 110 -19.22 -19.91 6.25
CA LYS A 110 -19.01 -20.69 5.01
C LYS A 110 -17.61 -21.30 4.85
N ALA A 111 -16.65 -21.06 5.75
CA ALA A 111 -15.28 -21.51 5.57
C ALA A 111 -15.11 -23.03 5.60
N SER A 112 -14.18 -23.49 4.80
CA SER A 112 -13.70 -24.88 4.71
C SER A 112 -12.30 -25.01 5.32
N ARG A 113 -11.83 -26.26 5.48
CA ARG A 113 -10.44 -26.54 5.92
C ARG A 113 -9.41 -25.97 4.94
N GLY A 114 -9.71 -26.01 3.63
CA GLY A 114 -8.84 -25.42 2.61
C GLY A 114 -8.69 -23.91 2.76
N ASP A 115 -9.75 -23.21 3.18
CA ASP A 115 -9.69 -21.76 3.43
C ASP A 115 -8.77 -21.43 4.60
N VAL A 116 -8.76 -22.25 5.66
CA VAL A 116 -7.82 -22.09 6.80
C VAL A 116 -6.37 -22.19 6.34
N ILE A 117 -6.07 -23.22 5.54
CA ILE A 117 -4.71 -23.45 5.02
C ILE A 117 -4.26 -22.25 4.17
N LYS A 118 -5.13 -21.77 3.27
CA LYS A 118 -4.84 -20.62 2.41
C LYS A 118 -4.63 -19.33 3.21
N LEU A 119 -5.43 -19.11 4.26
CA LEU A 119 -5.27 -17.93 5.14
C LEU A 119 -3.97 -17.98 5.93
N ILE A 120 -3.57 -19.15 6.41
CA ILE A 120 -2.28 -19.33 7.09
C ILE A 120 -1.13 -19.08 6.12
N ALA A 121 -1.18 -19.64 4.91
CA ALA A 121 -0.16 -19.41 3.89
C ALA A 121 -0.08 -17.93 3.48
N ALA A 122 -1.21 -17.26 3.30
CA ALA A 122 -1.27 -15.82 3.03
C ALA A 122 -0.64 -15.00 4.15
N TYR A 123 -0.87 -15.43 5.38
CA TYR A 123 -0.29 -14.81 6.56
C TYR A 123 1.23 -14.97 6.61
N GLU A 124 1.74 -16.17 6.42
CA GLU A 124 3.18 -16.45 6.41
C GLU A 124 3.87 -15.66 5.29
N ALA A 125 3.29 -15.61 4.10
CA ALA A 125 3.79 -14.81 2.99
C ALA A 125 3.88 -13.30 3.35
N GLY A 126 2.86 -12.77 4.02
CA GLY A 126 2.87 -11.38 4.49
C GLY A 126 3.91 -11.11 5.57
N LEU A 127 4.10 -12.04 6.52
CA LEU A 127 5.07 -11.91 7.61
C LEU A 127 6.52 -11.89 7.14
N TYR A 128 6.85 -12.83 6.25
CA TYR A 128 8.22 -13.01 5.79
C TYR A 128 8.56 -12.11 4.60
N GLY A 129 7.54 -11.67 3.87
CA GLY A 129 7.70 -10.83 2.69
C GLY A 129 8.23 -9.43 2.98
N ASN A 130 7.99 -8.90 4.17
CA ASN A 130 8.38 -7.53 4.51
C ASN A 130 8.80 -7.34 5.97
N ALA A 131 10.04 -7.71 6.27
CA ALA A 131 10.61 -7.52 7.61
C ALA A 131 10.83 -6.06 8.00
N GLN A 132 10.79 -5.12 7.04
CA GLN A 132 11.15 -3.71 7.25
C GLN A 132 9.97 -2.84 7.71
N VAL A 133 8.75 -3.21 7.39
CA VAL A 133 7.55 -2.47 7.82
C VAL A 133 6.72 -3.38 8.71
N ARG A 134 6.94 -3.28 10.01
CA ARG A 134 6.14 -3.98 11.02
C ARG A 134 5.04 -3.09 11.54
N SER A 135 3.88 -3.67 11.74
CA SER A 135 2.75 -2.99 12.36
C SER A 135 3.08 -2.56 13.80
N THR A 136 2.85 -1.29 14.10
CA THR A 136 3.01 -0.73 15.45
C THR A 136 1.72 -0.78 16.27
N ASN A 137 0.63 -1.37 15.73
CA ASN A 137 -0.72 -1.33 16.31
C ASN A 137 -1.10 -2.55 17.17
N GLY A 138 -0.14 -3.37 17.59
CA GLY A 138 -0.40 -4.58 18.39
C GLY A 138 -1.04 -5.75 17.63
N TYR A 139 -0.98 -5.70 16.31
CA TYR A 139 -1.55 -6.70 15.41
C TYR A 139 -1.02 -8.11 15.65
N GLU A 140 0.30 -8.25 15.87
CA GLU A 140 0.97 -9.53 16.16
C GLU A 140 0.39 -10.24 17.37
N SER A 141 0.17 -9.50 18.47
CA SER A 141 -0.39 -10.05 19.72
C SER A 141 -1.84 -10.49 19.54
N ARG A 142 -2.65 -9.72 18.81
CA ARG A 142 -4.05 -10.08 18.52
C ARG A 142 -4.16 -11.38 17.74
N ARG A 143 -3.23 -11.60 16.85
CA ARG A 143 -3.17 -12.78 16.00
C ARG A 143 -2.80 -14.05 16.79
N GLN A 144 -1.76 -13.99 17.60
CA GLN A 144 -1.35 -15.13 18.43
C GLN A 144 -2.52 -15.58 19.33
N ASN A 145 -3.24 -14.62 19.89
CA ASN A 145 -4.42 -14.90 20.71
C ASN A 145 -5.59 -15.50 19.89
N ALA A 146 -5.81 -15.03 18.66
CA ALA A 146 -6.89 -15.51 17.81
C ALA A 146 -6.68 -16.95 17.30
N LEU A 147 -5.45 -17.39 17.13
CA LEU A 147 -5.12 -18.74 16.63
C LEU A 147 -5.03 -19.81 17.72
N ALA A 148 -4.86 -19.42 18.99
CA ALA A 148 -4.57 -20.34 20.08
C ALA A 148 -5.79 -21.13 20.60
N GLU A 149 -7.03 -20.68 20.42
CA GLU A 149 -8.20 -21.18 21.19
C GLU A 149 -9.33 -21.84 20.39
N VAL A 150 -9.13 -22.27 19.11
CA VAL A 150 -10.31 -22.54 18.28
C VAL A 150 -10.48 -23.99 17.88
N GLY A 151 -11.59 -24.60 18.31
CA GLY A 151 -11.96 -25.99 18.03
C GLY A 151 -12.59 -26.25 16.65
N SER A 152 -13.31 -25.29 16.05
CA SER A 152 -13.99 -25.51 14.77
C SER A 152 -13.28 -24.89 13.57
N THR A 153 -13.39 -25.56 12.41
CA THR A 153 -12.78 -25.10 11.15
C THR A 153 -13.23 -23.68 10.75
N LYS A 154 -14.51 -23.37 10.92
CA LYS A 154 -15.05 -22.05 10.59
C LYS A 154 -14.49 -20.95 11.50
N LEU A 155 -14.42 -21.24 12.79
CA LEU A 155 -13.80 -20.33 13.75
C LEU A 155 -12.30 -20.15 13.49
N LYS A 156 -11.58 -21.22 13.14
CA LYS A 156 -10.16 -21.12 12.74
C LYS A 156 -9.97 -20.21 11.52
N ALA A 157 -10.82 -20.35 10.50
CA ALA A 157 -10.76 -19.49 9.32
C ALA A 157 -11.08 -18.03 9.67
N ALA A 158 -12.10 -17.78 10.47
CA ALA A 158 -12.47 -16.46 10.92
C ALA A 158 -11.36 -15.80 11.78
N ALA A 159 -10.76 -16.57 12.70
CA ALA A 159 -9.64 -16.13 13.52
C ALA A 159 -8.41 -15.80 12.67
N ALA A 160 -8.05 -16.66 11.71
CA ALA A 160 -6.94 -16.42 10.78
C ALA A 160 -7.19 -15.17 9.91
N ALA A 161 -8.41 -15.03 9.38
CA ALA A 161 -8.77 -13.84 8.62
C ALA A 161 -8.74 -12.56 9.47
N SER A 162 -9.27 -12.61 10.69
CA SER A 162 -9.21 -11.48 11.63
C SER A 162 -7.78 -11.10 11.99
N ALA A 163 -6.90 -12.10 12.06
CA ALA A 163 -5.50 -11.89 12.36
C ALA A 163 -4.73 -11.20 11.23
N ILE A 164 -5.04 -11.51 9.97
CA ILE A 164 -4.32 -10.94 8.81
C ILE A 164 -5.01 -9.72 8.22
N ALA A 165 -6.34 -9.60 8.38
CA ALA A 165 -7.09 -8.52 7.74
C ALA A 165 -6.65 -7.15 8.25
N MET A 166 -6.39 -6.25 7.32
CA MET A 166 -6.22 -4.84 7.65
C MET A 166 -7.48 -4.30 8.34
N VAL A 167 -7.29 -3.60 9.44
CA VAL A 167 -8.37 -2.93 10.17
C VAL A 167 -8.26 -1.42 10.02
N ALA A 168 -9.40 -0.73 10.14
CA ALA A 168 -9.41 0.72 10.20
C ALA A 168 -8.50 1.22 11.33
N THR A 169 -7.50 2.01 10.98
CA THR A 169 -6.43 2.42 11.89
C THR A 169 -6.15 3.91 11.73
N LYS A 170 -6.03 4.63 12.85
CA LYS A 170 -5.48 5.98 12.88
C LYS A 170 -3.97 5.88 13.04
N LEU A 171 -3.24 6.43 12.08
CA LEU A 171 -1.78 6.49 12.09
C LEU A 171 -1.31 7.87 12.55
N PHE A 172 -0.55 7.90 13.62
CA PHE A 172 0.16 9.10 14.05
C PHE A 172 1.49 9.24 13.29
N PRO A 173 2.12 10.43 13.30
CA PRO A 173 3.44 10.62 12.70
C PRO A 173 4.45 9.55 13.16
N GLY A 174 5.17 8.96 12.21
CA GLY A 174 6.14 7.89 12.47
C GLY A 174 5.56 6.49 12.68
N GLN A 175 4.22 6.34 12.68
CA GLN A 175 3.60 5.03 12.82
C GLN A 175 3.37 4.33 11.47
N SER A 176 3.28 3.02 11.54
CA SER A 176 2.94 2.16 10.39
C SER A 176 1.88 1.12 10.77
N THR A 177 1.19 0.63 9.75
CA THR A 177 0.28 -0.52 9.83
C THR A 177 0.43 -1.37 8.59
N ASP A 178 0.10 -2.64 8.73
CA ASP A 178 0.09 -3.60 7.64
C ASP A 178 -1.13 -4.53 7.77
N GLY A 179 -1.37 -5.33 6.75
CA GLY A 179 -2.42 -6.33 6.77
C GLY A 179 -2.90 -6.71 5.38
N ALA A 180 -3.83 -7.64 5.32
CA ALA A 180 -4.43 -8.06 4.07
C ALA A 180 -5.71 -7.29 3.77
N VAL A 181 -5.88 -6.85 2.53
CA VAL A 181 -7.14 -6.31 2.00
C VAL A 181 -7.77 -7.33 1.06
N PHE A 182 -9.08 -7.52 1.19
CA PHE A 182 -9.84 -8.58 0.52
C PHE A 182 -10.79 -7.97 -0.52
N TYR A 183 -10.68 -8.43 -1.75
CA TYR A 183 -11.53 -7.97 -2.86
C TYR A 183 -12.48 -9.08 -3.29
N PRO A 184 -13.81 -8.83 -3.37
CA PRO A 184 -14.76 -9.79 -3.91
C PRO A 184 -14.51 -9.96 -5.41
N ASN A 185 -13.93 -11.07 -5.80
CA ASN A 185 -13.54 -11.35 -7.19
C ASN A 185 -13.87 -12.76 -7.67
N GLN A 186 -14.88 -13.39 -7.12
CA GLN A 186 -15.33 -14.73 -7.51
C GLN A 186 -14.20 -15.78 -7.49
N GLY A 187 -13.24 -15.65 -6.58
CA GLY A 187 -12.09 -16.54 -6.46
C GLY A 187 -11.06 -16.44 -7.59
N LYS A 188 -11.11 -15.38 -8.40
CA LYS A 188 -10.16 -15.13 -9.49
C LYS A 188 -9.10 -14.12 -9.04
N PRO A 189 -7.92 -14.11 -9.67
CA PRO A 189 -6.96 -13.00 -9.53
C PRO A 189 -7.59 -11.66 -9.93
N LEU A 190 -7.07 -10.55 -9.41
CA LEU A 190 -7.58 -9.22 -9.76
C LEU A 190 -7.41 -8.87 -11.25
N GLY A 191 -6.38 -9.43 -11.88
CA GLY A 191 -6.05 -9.17 -13.28
C GLY A 191 -5.33 -7.83 -13.47
N ALA A 192 -5.25 -7.38 -14.74
CA ALA A 192 -4.69 -6.09 -15.07
C ALA A 192 -5.62 -4.95 -14.63
N GLY A 193 -5.03 -3.83 -14.20
CA GLY A 193 -5.79 -2.69 -13.74
C GLY A 193 -4.93 -1.68 -12.98
N ARG A 194 -5.56 -0.98 -12.05
CA ARG A 194 -4.92 0.02 -11.21
C ARG A 194 -5.41 -0.14 -9.77
N LEU A 195 -4.48 -0.18 -8.83
CA LEU A 195 -4.80 -0.03 -7.43
C LEU A 195 -4.77 1.45 -7.08
N VAL A 196 -5.91 1.99 -6.69
CA VAL A 196 -6.06 3.39 -6.28
C VAL A 196 -6.32 3.43 -4.78
N VAL A 197 -5.48 4.14 -4.04
CA VAL A 197 -5.60 4.28 -2.59
C VAL A 197 -5.73 5.74 -2.23
N ASN A 198 -6.76 6.07 -1.44
CA ASN A 198 -6.94 7.42 -0.91
C ASN A 198 -6.46 7.44 0.55
N ALA A 199 -5.39 8.17 0.82
CA ALA A 199 -4.77 8.26 2.14
C ALA A 199 -4.24 9.66 2.41
N ALA A 200 -4.44 10.18 3.62
CA ALA A 200 -3.94 11.49 4.05
C ALA A 200 -4.34 12.67 3.12
N GLY A 201 -5.49 12.58 2.45
CA GLY A 201 -5.94 13.58 1.47
C GLY A 201 -5.29 13.45 0.08
N GLU A 202 -4.45 12.45 -0.12
CA GLU A 202 -3.72 12.17 -1.35
C GLU A 202 -4.25 10.92 -2.04
N THR A 203 -4.03 10.83 -3.36
CA THR A 203 -4.34 9.65 -4.15
C THR A 203 -3.06 8.97 -4.59
N PHE A 204 -2.93 7.71 -4.24
CA PHE A 204 -1.85 6.81 -4.66
C PHE A 204 -2.38 5.90 -5.76
N ASP A 205 -1.69 5.85 -6.87
CA ASP A 205 -2.12 5.18 -8.08
C ASP A 205 -1.03 4.24 -8.59
N PHE A 206 -1.33 2.94 -8.58
CA PHE A 206 -0.39 1.90 -8.95
C PHE A 206 -0.91 1.11 -10.14
N PRO A 207 -0.22 1.09 -11.27
CA PRO A 207 -0.54 0.17 -12.36
C PRO A 207 -0.26 -1.28 -11.90
N VAL A 208 -1.20 -2.16 -12.18
CA VAL A 208 -1.10 -3.60 -11.91
C VAL A 208 -1.21 -4.34 -13.22
N GLU A 209 -0.16 -5.07 -13.56
CA GLU A 209 -0.14 -5.91 -14.75
C GLU A 209 -0.82 -7.26 -14.47
N ALA A 210 -1.37 -7.90 -15.49
CA ALA A 210 -1.84 -9.26 -15.37
C ALA A 210 -0.65 -10.19 -15.06
N GLU A 211 -0.74 -10.95 -13.97
CA GLU A 211 0.24 -12.01 -13.74
C GLU A 211 0.09 -13.06 -14.85
N LEU A 212 1.07 -13.15 -15.70
CA LEU A 212 1.18 -14.25 -16.65
C LEU A 212 1.44 -15.51 -15.81
N HIS A 213 0.40 -16.30 -15.60
CA HIS A 213 0.57 -17.67 -15.09
C HIS A 213 1.45 -18.41 -16.08
N GLY A 214 2.73 -18.58 -15.73
CA GLY A 214 3.62 -19.41 -16.50
C GLY A 214 2.98 -20.77 -16.67
N SER A 215 2.59 -21.09 -17.91
CA SER A 215 2.24 -22.43 -18.30
C SER A 215 3.50 -23.27 -18.09
N HIS A 216 3.60 -23.96 -16.97
CA HIS A 216 4.50 -25.10 -16.85
C HIS A 216 3.99 -26.14 -17.84
N THR A 217 4.44 -26.07 -19.07
CA THR A 217 4.43 -27.20 -20.00
C THR A 217 5.38 -28.24 -19.42
N ASN A 218 4.81 -29.34 -18.95
CA ASN A 218 5.54 -30.58 -18.69
C ASN A 218 6.15 -31.11 -20.00
#